data_feb353f3a2b110009a6ef62abca101f9
#
_entry.id   feb353f3a2b110009a6ef62abca101f9
#
_cell.length_a   1.000
_cell.length_b   1.000
_cell.length_c   1.000
_cell.angle_alpha   90.00
_cell.angle_beta   90.00
_cell.angle_gamma   90.00
#
_symmetry.space_group_name_H-M   'P 1'
#
loop_
_entity.id
_entity.type
_entity.pdbx_description
1 polymer ?
#
loop_
_entity_poly.entity_id
_entity_poly.type
_entity_poly.pdbx_seq_one_letter_code
_entity_poly.pdbx_strand_id
1 'polypeptide(L)'
;KEPGHLHNLSHRWGLGPVDAKGGVWVYAASLGEMNAARPLVQEFLNHGHHVLLTHLSPAGFDRGVQQFGNNPQVTHLYMPFDCFWTVQLFLRRAKPAFGIVLEIEIWPAMLIEADRLSIPMFMANGNLLPNRMKRLQTWRRHGLYLYRLFDHIFTRSQDYVERYIATGVRPENISIAGELRFDTQPDPALLAYGRNLRQTWNTTFTFMIASSVKGEEVILQKIVENFLQAAPQARVIWVPRSPQRFDAVADLLDSCEITYMRRSQITDVIQSKNKVLIGDTLGEMDLYLGLADVVFVGASFTNMGGHNIIEPLSAGCPVIMG
;
A
#
# COMPACT_ATOMS: atom_id res chain seq x y z
N LYS A 1 -4.04 -13.63 -16.30
CA LYS A 1 -4.58 -12.28 -16.62
C LYS A 1 -5.65 -12.01 -15.58
N GLU A 2 -5.52 -10.95 -14.81
CA GLU A 2 -6.55 -10.55 -13.84
C GLU A 2 -7.85 -10.23 -14.61
N PRO A 3 -9.01 -10.77 -14.18
CA PRO A 3 -10.29 -10.32 -14.72
C PRO A 3 -10.47 -8.84 -14.39
N GLY A 4 -10.89 -8.03 -15.36
CA GLY A 4 -11.15 -6.60 -15.16
C GLY A 4 -10.30 -5.63 -15.99
N HIS A 5 -9.24 -6.07 -16.67
CA HIS A 5 -8.44 -5.20 -17.53
C HIS A 5 -9.22 -4.51 -18.66
N LEU A 6 -10.40 -5.02 -19.01
CA LEU A 6 -11.28 -4.46 -20.05
C LEU A 6 -12.39 -3.58 -19.49
N HIS A 7 -12.50 -3.43 -18.16
CA HIS A 7 -13.45 -2.52 -17.57
C HIS A 7 -13.03 -1.07 -17.88
N ASN A 8 -14.02 -0.22 -18.12
CA ASN A 8 -13.82 1.20 -18.42
C ASN A 8 -12.84 1.47 -19.57
N LEU A 9 -12.99 0.75 -20.70
CA LEU A 9 -12.15 0.95 -21.89
C LEU A 9 -12.11 2.40 -22.36
N SER A 10 -13.17 3.17 -22.18
CA SER A 10 -13.19 4.62 -22.49
C SER A 10 -12.08 5.37 -21.77
N HIS A 11 -11.74 5.00 -20.52
CA HIS A 11 -10.62 5.60 -19.78
C HIS A 11 -9.29 5.35 -20.50
N ARG A 12 -9.10 4.11 -21.00
CA ARG A 12 -7.88 3.72 -21.73
C ARG A 12 -7.69 4.45 -23.06
N TRP A 13 -8.79 4.95 -23.63
CA TRP A 13 -8.78 5.80 -24.82
C TRP A 13 -8.70 7.30 -24.51
N GLY A 14 -8.49 7.68 -23.25
CA GLY A 14 -8.44 9.09 -22.83
C GLY A 14 -9.80 9.77 -22.74
N LEU A 15 -10.89 8.99 -22.78
CA LEU A 15 -12.27 9.48 -22.78
C LEU A 15 -12.99 9.34 -21.44
N GLY A 16 -12.30 8.93 -20.39
CA GLY A 16 -12.87 8.82 -19.03
C GLY A 16 -13.42 10.17 -18.52
N PRO A 17 -14.32 10.16 -17.53
CA PRO A 17 -14.84 11.38 -16.92
C PRO A 17 -13.69 12.15 -16.25
N VAL A 18 -13.58 13.45 -16.51
CA VAL A 18 -12.56 14.30 -15.91
C VAL A 18 -13.27 15.50 -15.29
N ASP A 19 -13.60 15.39 -14.02
CA ASP A 19 -14.32 16.45 -13.31
C ASP A 19 -13.35 17.44 -12.63
N ALA A 20 -12.09 17.01 -12.39
CA ALA A 20 -11.08 17.76 -11.66
C ALA A 20 -10.09 18.50 -12.59
N LYS A 21 -10.56 19.42 -13.39
CA LYS A 21 -9.68 20.27 -14.21
C LYS A 21 -8.80 21.15 -13.33
N GLY A 22 -7.48 21.18 -13.63
CA GLY A 22 -6.52 21.99 -12.86
C GLY A 22 -6.10 21.39 -11.52
N GLY A 23 -6.53 20.16 -11.22
CA GLY A 23 -6.13 19.44 -10.01
C GLY A 23 -4.74 18.80 -10.13
N VAL A 24 -4.33 18.14 -9.06
CA VAL A 24 -3.10 17.34 -9.00
C VAL A 24 -3.35 15.98 -9.65
N TRP A 25 -2.54 15.61 -10.62
CA TRP A 25 -2.60 14.27 -11.19
C TRP A 25 -1.60 13.34 -10.48
N VAL A 26 -2.08 12.23 -9.91
CA VAL A 26 -1.26 11.20 -9.29
C VAL A 26 -1.43 9.88 -10.03
N TYR A 27 -0.32 9.34 -10.55
CA TYR A 27 -0.29 8.04 -11.20
C TYR A 27 0.29 6.99 -10.25
N ALA A 28 -0.57 6.10 -9.77
CA ALA A 28 -0.26 4.94 -8.93
C ALA A 28 -0.73 3.68 -9.66
N ALA A 29 0.19 2.97 -10.34
CA ALA A 29 -0.15 1.92 -11.29
C ALA A 29 -0.75 0.67 -10.64
N SER A 30 -0.26 0.29 -9.47
CA SER A 30 -0.56 -0.96 -8.78
C SER A 30 -1.17 -0.73 -7.39
N LEU A 31 -1.68 -1.82 -6.78
CA LEU A 31 -2.14 -1.81 -5.39
C LEU A 31 -1.03 -1.35 -4.42
N GLY A 32 0.21 -1.79 -4.65
CA GLY A 32 1.35 -1.40 -3.80
C GLY A 32 1.68 0.09 -3.88
N GLU A 33 1.68 0.65 -5.10
CA GLU A 33 1.88 2.08 -5.31
C GLU A 33 0.72 2.92 -4.79
N MET A 34 -0.53 2.43 -4.91
CA MET A 34 -1.69 3.12 -4.34
C MET A 34 -1.61 3.21 -2.81
N ASN A 35 -1.18 2.13 -2.14
CA ASN A 35 -0.95 2.17 -0.70
C ASN A 35 0.19 3.15 -0.34
N ALA A 36 1.26 3.20 -1.11
CA ALA A 36 2.35 4.16 -0.90
C ALA A 36 1.93 5.61 -1.19
N ALA A 37 1.04 5.83 -2.17
CA ALA A 37 0.52 7.14 -2.52
C ALA A 37 -0.48 7.73 -1.51
N ARG A 38 -1.09 6.88 -0.67
CA ARG A 38 -2.16 7.28 0.26
C ARG A 38 -1.82 8.53 1.09
N PRO A 39 -0.67 8.61 1.79
CA PRO A 39 -0.33 9.78 2.58
C PRO A 39 -0.22 11.06 1.72
N LEU A 40 0.40 10.95 0.55
CA LEU A 40 0.56 12.06 -0.39
C LEU A 40 -0.78 12.57 -0.92
N VAL A 41 -1.67 11.67 -1.31
CA VAL A 41 -3.03 12.02 -1.77
C VAL A 41 -3.82 12.69 -0.66
N GLN A 42 -3.75 12.13 0.57
CA GLN A 42 -4.45 12.71 1.72
C GLN A 42 -3.96 14.13 2.01
N GLU A 43 -2.68 14.40 1.88
CA GLU A 43 -2.11 15.73 2.11
C GLU A 43 -2.61 16.74 1.08
N PHE A 44 -2.71 16.39 -0.21
CA PHE A 44 -3.33 17.26 -1.20
C PHE A 44 -4.80 17.54 -0.90
N LEU A 45 -5.55 16.54 -0.45
CA LEU A 45 -6.96 16.72 -0.06
C LEU A 45 -7.11 17.62 1.17
N ASN A 46 -6.24 17.48 2.17
CA ASN A 46 -6.20 18.35 3.36
C ASN A 46 -5.98 19.81 2.99
N HIS A 47 -5.22 20.08 1.92
CA HIS A 47 -5.01 21.42 1.37
C HIS A 47 -6.08 21.87 0.37
N GLY A 48 -7.17 21.11 0.22
CA GLY A 48 -8.31 21.48 -0.63
C GLY A 48 -8.09 21.25 -2.13
N HIS A 49 -7.05 20.53 -2.53
CA HIS A 49 -6.81 20.24 -3.93
C HIS A 49 -7.72 19.12 -4.45
N HIS A 50 -8.15 19.25 -5.70
CA HIS A 50 -8.71 18.12 -6.43
C HIS A 50 -7.60 17.18 -6.88
N VAL A 51 -7.82 15.87 -6.74
CA VAL A 51 -6.84 14.84 -7.12
C VAL A 51 -7.42 13.94 -8.19
N LEU A 52 -6.70 13.84 -9.32
CA LEU A 52 -6.96 12.88 -10.37
C LEU A 52 -6.05 11.67 -10.16
N LEU A 53 -6.63 10.56 -9.71
CA LEU A 53 -5.91 9.30 -9.52
C LEU A 53 -6.02 8.43 -10.79
N THR A 54 -4.88 8.05 -11.35
CA THR A 54 -4.86 7.09 -12.45
C THR A 54 -4.15 5.79 -12.05
N HIS A 55 -4.69 4.67 -12.53
CA HIS A 55 -4.25 3.32 -12.20
C HIS A 55 -4.02 2.48 -13.46
N LEU A 56 -3.06 1.56 -13.41
CA LEU A 56 -2.84 0.61 -14.49
C LEU A 56 -3.61 -0.70 -14.24
N SER A 57 -3.51 -1.24 -13.03
CA SER A 57 -4.13 -2.51 -12.66
C SER A 57 -5.53 -2.35 -12.05
N PRO A 58 -6.43 -3.34 -12.22
CA PRO A 58 -7.71 -3.37 -11.52
C PRO A 58 -7.56 -3.28 -10.00
N ALA A 59 -6.62 -4.05 -9.43
CA ALA A 59 -6.38 -4.04 -7.98
C ALA A 59 -5.94 -2.66 -7.46
N GLY A 60 -5.15 -1.89 -8.24
CA GLY A 60 -4.80 -0.51 -7.92
C GLY A 60 -6.03 0.42 -7.97
N PHE A 61 -6.86 0.27 -8.99
CA PHE A 61 -8.10 1.04 -9.13
C PHE A 61 -9.08 0.77 -7.98
N ASP A 62 -9.34 -0.50 -7.69
CA ASP A 62 -10.25 -0.90 -6.61
C ASP A 62 -9.74 -0.42 -5.24
N ARG A 63 -8.43 -0.46 -5.03
CA ARG A 63 -7.81 0.08 -3.81
C ARG A 63 -7.96 1.58 -3.69
N GLY A 64 -7.77 2.32 -4.79
CA GLY A 64 -7.99 3.76 -4.83
C GLY A 64 -9.43 4.11 -4.49
N VAL A 65 -10.40 3.44 -5.11
CA VAL A 65 -11.84 3.61 -4.83
C VAL A 65 -12.17 3.24 -3.38
N GLN A 66 -11.62 2.16 -2.85
CA GLN A 66 -11.82 1.80 -1.44
C GLN A 66 -11.34 2.90 -0.48
N GLN A 67 -10.21 3.54 -0.78
CA GLN A 67 -9.62 4.55 0.09
C GLN A 67 -10.27 5.94 -0.05
N PHE A 68 -10.64 6.33 -1.26
CA PHE A 68 -11.02 7.70 -1.59
C PHE A 68 -12.32 7.84 -2.40
N GLY A 69 -13.00 6.73 -2.74
CA GLY A 69 -14.16 6.76 -3.65
C GLY A 69 -15.35 7.58 -3.18
N ASN A 70 -15.48 7.84 -1.88
CA ASN A 70 -16.51 8.68 -1.31
C ASN A 70 -16.11 10.17 -1.23
N ASN A 71 -14.88 10.52 -1.63
CA ASN A 71 -14.43 11.91 -1.59
C ASN A 71 -14.71 12.59 -2.93
N PRO A 72 -15.56 13.65 -2.98
CA PRO A 72 -15.92 14.33 -4.22
C PRO A 72 -14.75 15.09 -4.88
N GLN A 73 -13.64 15.28 -4.17
CA GLN A 73 -12.43 15.90 -4.70
C GLN A 73 -11.50 14.89 -5.39
N VAL A 74 -11.87 13.59 -5.43
CA VAL A 74 -11.04 12.55 -6.06
C VAL A 74 -11.75 11.96 -7.27
N THR A 75 -11.06 11.98 -8.41
CA THR A 75 -11.53 11.31 -9.64
C THR A 75 -10.63 10.11 -9.92
N HIS A 76 -11.23 8.92 -10.09
CA HIS A 76 -10.53 7.68 -10.38
C HIS A 76 -10.63 7.30 -11.84
N LEU A 77 -9.49 7.10 -12.50
CA LEU A 77 -9.42 6.67 -13.90
C LEU A 77 -8.40 5.55 -14.10
N TYR A 78 -8.60 4.74 -15.12
CA TYR A 78 -7.49 3.97 -15.66
C TYR A 78 -6.57 4.86 -16.48
N MET A 79 -5.25 4.66 -16.36
CA MET A 79 -4.25 5.32 -17.18
C MET A 79 -4.54 5.03 -18.66
N PRO A 80 -4.55 6.04 -19.55
CA PRO A 80 -4.66 5.83 -20.99
C PRO A 80 -3.58 4.88 -21.53
N PHE A 81 -3.85 4.22 -22.64
CA PHE A 81 -2.80 3.53 -23.38
C PHE A 81 -1.68 4.51 -23.74
N ASP A 82 -0.42 4.09 -23.61
CA ASP A 82 0.75 4.95 -23.86
C ASP A 82 0.97 5.19 -25.36
N CYS A 83 -0.03 5.81 -25.98
CA CYS A 83 0.00 6.29 -27.36
C CYS A 83 -0.15 7.80 -27.35
N PHE A 84 0.60 8.51 -28.21
CA PHE A 84 0.63 9.97 -28.21
C PHE A 84 -0.77 10.62 -28.28
N TRP A 85 -1.68 10.12 -29.09
CA TRP A 85 -3.01 10.69 -29.26
C TRP A 85 -3.97 10.41 -28.08
N THR A 86 -3.89 9.23 -27.43
CA THR A 86 -4.70 8.90 -26.24
C THR A 86 -4.29 9.72 -25.04
N VAL A 87 -2.97 9.82 -24.83
CA VAL A 87 -2.38 10.61 -23.76
C VAL A 87 -2.63 12.11 -23.98
N GLN A 88 -2.44 12.61 -25.20
CA GLN A 88 -2.70 13.99 -25.51
C GLN A 88 -4.17 14.36 -25.29
N LEU A 89 -5.11 13.48 -25.70
CA LEU A 89 -6.53 13.68 -25.47
C LEU A 89 -6.85 13.75 -23.97
N PHE A 90 -6.30 12.83 -23.21
CA PHE A 90 -6.43 12.80 -21.75
C PHE A 90 -5.91 14.10 -21.11
N LEU A 91 -4.66 14.47 -21.39
CA LEU A 91 -4.02 15.64 -20.78
C LEU A 91 -4.73 16.95 -21.15
N ARG A 92 -5.19 17.10 -22.41
CA ARG A 92 -5.97 18.29 -22.85
C ARG A 92 -7.31 18.39 -22.17
N ARG A 93 -7.93 17.28 -21.78
CA ARG A 93 -9.20 17.25 -21.06
C ARG A 93 -9.00 17.47 -19.57
N ALA A 94 -8.04 16.78 -18.97
CA ALA A 94 -7.72 16.84 -17.55
C ALA A 94 -7.08 18.18 -17.16
N LYS A 95 -6.20 18.71 -17.99
CA LYS A 95 -5.42 19.93 -17.73
C LYS A 95 -4.88 19.96 -16.28
N PRO A 96 -4.16 18.94 -15.83
CA PRO A 96 -3.64 18.94 -14.47
C PRO A 96 -2.68 20.11 -14.28
N ALA A 97 -2.65 20.68 -13.07
CA ALA A 97 -1.68 21.71 -12.71
C ALA A 97 -0.24 21.12 -12.75
N PHE A 98 -0.09 19.88 -12.35
CA PHE A 98 1.12 19.07 -12.47
C PHE A 98 0.78 17.58 -12.31
N GLY A 99 1.71 16.70 -12.70
CA GLY A 99 1.60 15.26 -12.54
C GLY A 99 2.66 14.68 -11.61
N ILE A 100 2.28 13.68 -10.84
CA ILE A 100 3.18 12.89 -9.97
C ILE A 100 3.10 11.43 -10.37
N VAL A 101 4.26 10.83 -10.66
CA VAL A 101 4.40 9.41 -10.99
C VAL A 101 5.05 8.70 -9.81
N LEU A 102 4.48 7.58 -9.39
CA LEU A 102 5.02 6.81 -8.27
C LEU A 102 6.08 5.81 -8.72
N GLU A 103 7.12 5.69 -7.90
CA GLU A 103 8.19 4.69 -7.98
C GLU A 103 8.99 4.69 -9.29
N ILE A 104 8.64 3.81 -10.23
CA ILE A 104 9.47 3.51 -11.41
C ILE A 104 8.70 3.55 -12.73
N GLU A 105 7.46 3.99 -12.71
CA GLU A 105 6.61 3.99 -13.89
C GLU A 105 7.04 5.05 -14.90
N ILE A 106 7.66 4.62 -15.99
CA ILE A 106 8.08 5.48 -17.12
C ILE A 106 7.29 5.09 -18.35
N TRP A 107 6.50 6.03 -18.83
CA TRP A 107 5.66 5.88 -20.00
C TRP A 107 6.06 6.95 -21.03
N PRO A 108 6.66 6.57 -22.16
CA PRO A 108 7.23 7.53 -23.10
C PRO A 108 6.26 8.58 -23.64
N ALA A 109 5.07 8.16 -24.13
CA ALA A 109 4.10 9.10 -24.66
C ALA A 109 3.55 10.02 -23.56
N MET A 110 3.38 9.49 -22.35
CA MET A 110 2.94 10.28 -21.19
C MET A 110 3.89 11.45 -20.90
N LEU A 111 5.17 11.16 -20.76
CA LEU A 111 6.17 12.18 -20.41
C LEU A 111 6.39 13.18 -21.55
N ILE A 112 6.48 12.70 -22.79
CA ILE A 112 6.68 13.56 -23.97
C ILE A 112 5.48 14.49 -24.18
N GLU A 113 4.25 14.00 -24.05
CA GLU A 113 3.06 14.85 -24.24
C GLU A 113 2.85 15.81 -23.06
N ALA A 114 3.22 15.42 -21.83
CA ALA A 114 3.20 16.33 -20.68
C ALA A 114 4.20 17.50 -20.91
N ASP A 115 5.42 17.21 -21.32
CA ASP A 115 6.45 18.21 -21.66
C ASP A 115 5.96 19.16 -22.79
N ARG A 116 5.40 18.60 -23.88
CA ARG A 116 4.82 19.40 -24.99
C ARG A 116 3.69 20.31 -24.57
N LEU A 117 2.92 19.92 -23.55
CA LEU A 117 1.82 20.70 -23.01
C LEU A 117 2.23 21.58 -21.84
N SER A 118 3.53 21.62 -21.51
CA SER A 118 4.10 22.36 -20.38
C SER A 118 3.42 22.00 -19.04
N ILE A 119 3.10 20.72 -18.86
CA ILE A 119 2.59 20.18 -17.60
C ILE A 119 3.78 19.68 -16.80
N PRO A 120 4.10 20.30 -15.64
CA PRO A 120 5.21 19.86 -14.81
C PRO A 120 5.02 18.41 -14.33
N MET A 121 6.08 17.61 -14.42
CA MET A 121 6.04 16.20 -14.00
C MET A 121 7.04 15.93 -12.88
N PHE A 122 6.57 15.29 -11.84
CA PHE A 122 7.37 14.89 -10.69
C PHE A 122 7.39 13.38 -10.53
N MET A 123 8.49 12.85 -10.01
CA MET A 123 8.56 11.46 -9.57
C MET A 123 8.61 11.42 -8.05
N ALA A 124 7.70 10.70 -7.42
CA ALA A 124 7.72 10.47 -5.98
C ALA A 124 8.08 9.01 -5.66
N ASN A 125 8.81 8.82 -4.55
CA ASN A 125 9.26 7.50 -4.12
C ASN A 125 10.18 6.81 -5.16
N GLY A 126 10.98 7.59 -5.89
CA GLY A 126 11.82 7.13 -6.99
C GLY A 126 12.71 5.95 -6.62
N ASN A 127 12.58 4.83 -7.36
CA ASN A 127 13.17 3.53 -7.05
C ASN A 127 13.83 2.91 -8.29
N LEU A 128 14.92 3.51 -8.76
CA LEU A 128 15.66 3.01 -9.93
C LEU A 128 16.59 1.87 -9.52
N LEU A 129 16.13 0.63 -9.67
CA LEU A 129 16.89 -0.58 -9.34
C LEU A 129 18.08 -0.81 -10.31
N PRO A 130 19.20 -1.44 -9.85
CA PRO A 130 20.38 -1.71 -10.67
C PRO A 130 20.07 -2.51 -11.95
N ASN A 131 19.20 -3.50 -11.87
CA ASN A 131 18.81 -4.32 -13.02
C ASN A 131 18.06 -3.51 -14.08
N ARG A 132 17.24 -2.54 -13.65
CA ARG A 132 16.54 -1.63 -14.57
C ARG A 132 17.53 -0.66 -15.22
N MET A 133 18.47 -0.15 -14.46
CA MET A 133 19.55 0.70 -15.00
C MET A 133 20.34 -0.01 -16.10
N LYS A 134 20.72 -1.28 -15.90
CA LYS A 134 21.39 -2.10 -16.94
C LYS A 134 20.54 -2.21 -18.22
N ARG A 135 19.23 -2.45 -18.09
CA ARG A 135 18.33 -2.49 -19.26
C ARG A 135 18.23 -1.17 -19.98
N LEU A 136 18.17 -0.06 -19.27
CA LEU A 136 18.14 1.29 -19.85
C LEU A 136 19.43 1.62 -20.58
N GLN A 137 20.58 1.15 -20.11
CA GLN A 137 21.88 1.32 -20.76
C GLN A 137 21.96 0.57 -22.11
N THR A 138 21.26 -0.54 -22.28
CA THR A 138 21.15 -1.22 -23.59
C THR A 138 20.29 -0.44 -24.59
N TRP A 139 19.36 0.36 -24.12
CA TRP A 139 18.48 1.25 -24.90
C TRP A 139 19.05 2.68 -25.01
N ARG A 140 20.34 2.81 -25.02
CA ARG A 140 21.26 3.95 -24.83
C ARG A 140 20.83 5.36 -25.23
N ARG A 141 19.90 5.56 -26.15
CA ARG A 141 19.57 6.93 -26.64
C ARG A 141 18.18 7.43 -26.22
N HIS A 142 17.20 6.58 -26.03
CA HIS A 142 15.80 7.00 -25.86
C HIS A 142 15.28 6.80 -24.44
N GLY A 143 15.65 5.73 -23.75
CA GLY A 143 15.12 5.43 -22.41
C GLY A 143 15.67 6.35 -21.30
N LEU A 144 16.98 6.71 -21.38
CA LEU A 144 17.61 7.60 -20.39
C LEU A 144 17.12 9.05 -20.51
N TYR A 145 16.80 9.49 -21.72
CA TYR A 145 16.28 10.84 -21.96
C TYR A 145 14.96 11.10 -21.20
N LEU A 146 14.11 10.10 -21.05
CA LEU A 146 12.79 10.25 -20.43
C LEU A 146 12.87 10.71 -18.97
N TYR A 147 13.91 10.31 -18.23
CA TYR A 147 14.09 10.77 -16.85
C TYR A 147 14.37 12.27 -16.74
N ARG A 148 14.91 12.89 -17.81
CA ARG A 148 15.17 14.33 -17.86
C ARG A 148 13.92 15.17 -18.08
N LEU A 149 12.80 14.54 -18.44
CA LEU A 149 11.50 15.19 -18.59
C LEU A 149 10.78 15.38 -17.25
N PHE A 150 11.32 14.85 -16.15
CA PHE A 150 10.84 15.20 -14.83
C PHE A 150 11.44 16.52 -14.36
N ASP A 151 10.60 17.41 -13.87
CA ASP A 151 11.03 18.66 -13.25
C ASP A 151 11.78 18.41 -11.96
N HIS A 152 11.34 17.40 -11.19
CA HIS A 152 12.03 16.94 -10.00
C HIS A 152 11.74 15.47 -9.68
N ILE A 153 12.75 14.79 -9.11
CA ILE A 153 12.68 13.39 -8.67
C ILE A 153 12.93 13.33 -7.16
N PHE A 154 11.93 12.91 -6.43
CA PHE A 154 12.02 12.61 -5.00
C PHE A 154 12.33 11.12 -4.82
N THR A 155 13.52 10.82 -4.33
CA THR A 155 14.03 9.44 -4.22
C THR A 155 14.18 9.01 -2.77
N ARG A 156 14.38 7.70 -2.55
CA ARG A 156 14.38 7.08 -1.22
C ARG A 156 15.71 7.24 -0.48
N SER A 157 16.84 7.20 -1.19
CA SER A 157 18.18 7.21 -0.59
C SER A 157 19.24 7.72 -1.55
N GLN A 158 20.46 7.95 -1.03
CA GLN A 158 21.61 8.40 -1.78
C GLN A 158 21.98 7.49 -2.96
N ASP A 159 21.88 6.17 -2.79
CA ASP A 159 22.16 5.21 -3.86
C ASP A 159 21.30 5.42 -5.12
N TYR A 160 20.07 5.88 -4.93
CA TYR A 160 19.19 6.17 -6.06
C TYR A 160 19.52 7.51 -6.71
N VAL A 161 19.98 8.51 -5.93
CA VAL A 161 20.45 9.80 -6.48
C VAL A 161 21.53 9.58 -7.54
N GLU A 162 22.55 8.79 -7.21
CA GLU A 162 23.66 8.48 -8.12
C GLU A 162 23.18 7.80 -9.42
N ARG A 163 22.20 6.89 -9.29
CA ARG A 163 21.62 6.21 -10.46
C ARG A 163 20.83 7.17 -11.35
N TYR A 164 20.06 8.10 -10.78
CA TYR A 164 19.33 9.10 -11.56
C TYR A 164 20.29 10.09 -12.23
N ILE A 165 21.35 10.52 -11.56
CA ILE A 165 22.43 11.34 -12.18
C ILE A 165 23.04 10.59 -13.38
N ALA A 166 23.28 9.28 -13.25
CA ALA A 166 23.80 8.47 -14.35
C ALA A 166 22.82 8.33 -15.55
N THR A 167 21.54 8.65 -15.40
CA THR A 167 20.59 8.78 -16.52
C THR A 167 20.66 10.15 -17.19
N GLY A 168 21.39 11.09 -16.60
CA GLY A 168 21.57 12.46 -17.09
C GLY A 168 20.55 13.46 -16.53
N VAL A 169 19.84 13.11 -15.47
CA VAL A 169 19.07 14.07 -14.65
C VAL A 169 20.06 14.97 -13.91
N ARG A 170 19.76 16.26 -13.86
CA ARG A 170 20.61 17.23 -13.17
C ARG A 170 20.51 17.03 -11.64
N PRO A 171 21.64 17.10 -10.92
CA PRO A 171 21.64 16.89 -9.46
C PRO A 171 20.65 17.80 -8.69
N GLU A 172 20.49 19.04 -9.14
CA GLU A 172 19.55 20.01 -8.55
C GLU A 172 18.08 19.61 -8.69
N ASN A 173 17.76 18.71 -9.63
CA ASN A 173 16.42 18.20 -9.85
C ASN A 173 16.19 16.85 -9.11
N ILE A 174 17.03 16.52 -8.14
CA ILE A 174 16.89 15.29 -7.35
C ILE A 174 16.98 15.64 -5.87
N SER A 175 16.05 15.12 -5.09
CA SER A 175 16.07 15.22 -3.61
C SER A 175 15.82 13.87 -2.97
N ILE A 176 16.40 13.64 -1.78
CA ILE A 176 16.10 12.48 -0.95
C ILE A 176 14.91 12.84 -0.06
N ALA A 177 13.77 12.20 -0.30
CA ALA A 177 12.55 12.37 0.50
C ALA A 177 12.26 11.18 1.43
N GLY A 178 13.01 10.08 1.29
CA GLY A 178 12.72 8.85 2.02
C GLY A 178 11.67 7.97 1.35
N GLU A 179 11.19 6.97 2.06
CA GLU A 179 10.18 6.01 1.59
C GLU A 179 8.78 6.49 2.02
N LEU A 180 7.91 6.79 1.07
CA LEU A 180 6.53 7.27 1.33
C LEU A 180 5.71 6.34 2.23
N ARG A 181 6.02 5.04 2.24
CA ARG A 181 5.32 4.09 3.11
C ARG A 181 5.53 4.38 4.59
N PHE A 182 6.63 5.06 4.96
CA PHE A 182 6.86 5.46 6.36
C PHE A 182 5.94 6.60 6.82
N ASP A 183 5.35 7.34 5.89
CA ASP A 183 4.38 8.40 6.21
C ASP A 183 2.96 7.85 6.42
N THR A 184 2.77 6.52 6.31
CA THR A 184 1.47 5.89 6.57
C THR A 184 1.08 6.12 8.02
N GLN A 185 0.00 6.85 8.23
CA GLN A 185 -0.59 7.03 9.55
C GLN A 185 -1.66 5.95 9.77
N PRO A 186 -1.64 5.25 10.91
CA PRO A 186 -2.71 4.34 11.27
C PRO A 186 -4.00 5.14 11.52
N ASP A 187 -5.14 4.50 11.33
CA ASP A 187 -6.45 5.10 11.61
C ASP A 187 -6.62 5.28 13.14
N PRO A 188 -6.65 6.53 13.66
CA PRO A 188 -6.74 6.77 15.09
C PRO A 188 -8.03 6.22 15.70
N ALA A 189 -9.13 6.20 14.94
CA ALA A 189 -10.42 5.69 15.40
C ALA A 189 -10.38 4.18 15.57
N LEU A 190 -9.82 3.45 14.60
CA LEU A 190 -9.64 2.00 14.69
C LEU A 190 -8.67 1.61 15.80
N LEU A 191 -7.54 2.33 15.96
CA LEU A 191 -6.62 2.11 17.07
C LEU A 191 -7.31 2.31 18.44
N ALA A 192 -8.06 3.40 18.59
CA ALA A 192 -8.79 3.68 19.83
C ALA A 192 -9.85 2.62 20.10
N TYR A 193 -10.59 2.20 19.09
CA TYR A 193 -11.58 1.14 19.20
C TYR A 193 -10.92 -0.19 19.62
N GLY A 194 -9.78 -0.56 19.03
CA GLY A 194 -9.00 -1.72 19.43
C GLY A 194 -8.58 -1.67 20.91
N ARG A 195 -8.06 -0.51 21.36
CA ARG A 195 -7.67 -0.30 22.78
C ARG A 195 -8.85 -0.46 23.73
N ASN A 196 -10.03 0.06 23.38
CA ASN A 196 -11.24 -0.09 24.17
C ASN A 196 -11.70 -1.56 24.21
N LEU A 197 -11.68 -2.23 23.07
CA LEU A 197 -12.05 -3.64 22.96
C LEU A 197 -11.11 -4.53 23.79
N ARG A 198 -9.82 -4.21 23.86
CA ARG A 198 -8.84 -4.90 24.70
C ARG A 198 -9.23 -4.89 26.19
N GLN A 199 -9.77 -3.80 26.69
CA GLN A 199 -10.19 -3.70 28.09
C GLN A 199 -11.24 -4.74 28.43
N THR A 200 -12.10 -5.11 27.49
CA THR A 200 -13.13 -6.14 27.70
C THR A 200 -12.55 -7.56 27.73
N TRP A 201 -11.37 -7.78 27.14
CA TRP A 201 -10.76 -9.12 27.07
C TRP A 201 -10.07 -9.56 28.36
N ASN A 202 -9.85 -8.65 29.29
CA ASN A 202 -9.21 -8.91 30.59
C ASN A 202 -7.87 -9.65 30.43
N THR A 203 -6.93 -9.06 29.71
CA THR A 203 -5.61 -9.63 29.40
C THR A 203 -4.49 -8.76 29.96
N THR A 204 -3.42 -9.40 30.42
CA THR A 204 -2.18 -8.71 30.83
C THR A 204 -1.25 -8.42 29.67
N PHE A 205 -1.29 -9.25 28.62
CA PHE A 205 -0.43 -9.13 27.46
C PHE A 205 -1.10 -9.74 26.22
N THR A 206 -0.94 -9.08 25.08
CA THR A 206 -1.50 -9.54 23.81
C THR A 206 -0.41 -9.66 22.75
N PHE A 207 -0.18 -10.89 22.31
CA PHE A 207 0.71 -11.22 21.20
C PHE A 207 -0.09 -11.30 19.90
N MET A 208 0.36 -10.58 18.85
CA MET A 208 -0.30 -10.60 17.55
C MET A 208 0.55 -11.30 16.50
N ILE A 209 -0.08 -12.17 15.72
CA ILE A 209 0.46 -12.75 14.49
C ILE A 209 -0.23 -12.05 13.33
N ALA A 210 0.49 -11.20 12.61
CA ALA A 210 -0.03 -10.40 11.50
C ALA A 210 0.34 -11.02 10.16
N SER A 211 -0.65 -11.20 9.29
CA SER A 211 -0.48 -11.63 7.90
C SER A 211 0.21 -12.99 7.72
N SER A 212 -0.15 -13.99 8.53
CA SER A 212 0.35 -15.35 8.35
C SER A 212 -0.01 -15.95 6.99
N VAL A 213 0.88 -16.79 6.45
CA VAL A 213 0.72 -17.46 5.16
C VAL A 213 0.78 -18.98 5.28
N LYS A 214 0.28 -19.66 4.25
CA LYS A 214 0.39 -21.11 4.17
C LYS A 214 1.87 -21.54 4.24
N GLY A 215 2.15 -22.50 5.10
CA GLY A 215 3.48 -23.08 5.29
C GLY A 215 4.15 -22.70 6.61
N GLU A 216 3.79 -21.55 7.20
CA GLU A 216 4.30 -21.17 8.54
C GLU A 216 3.28 -21.42 9.67
N GLU A 217 2.01 -21.59 9.34
CA GLU A 217 0.91 -21.66 10.31
C GLU A 217 1.03 -22.80 11.30
N VAL A 218 1.59 -23.96 10.88
CA VAL A 218 1.84 -25.11 11.79
C VAL A 218 2.95 -24.78 12.81
N ILE A 219 3.95 -24.01 12.41
CA ILE A 219 5.03 -23.54 13.31
C ILE A 219 4.43 -22.53 14.28
N LEU A 220 3.65 -21.59 13.77
CA LEU A 220 2.99 -20.55 14.56
C LEU A 220 2.00 -21.15 15.58
N GLN A 221 1.27 -22.20 15.21
CA GLN A 221 0.39 -22.94 16.12
C GLN A 221 1.16 -23.44 17.35
N LYS A 222 2.32 -24.10 17.16
CA LYS A 222 3.15 -24.58 18.28
C LYS A 222 3.67 -23.44 19.14
N ILE A 223 4.00 -22.31 18.52
CA ILE A 223 4.43 -21.11 19.26
C ILE A 223 3.27 -20.59 20.11
N VAL A 224 2.04 -20.54 19.58
CA VAL A 224 0.84 -20.12 20.31
C VAL A 224 0.54 -21.05 21.49
N GLU A 225 0.61 -22.37 21.29
CA GLU A 225 0.44 -23.36 22.37
C GLU A 225 1.42 -23.12 23.52
N ASN A 226 2.72 -23.10 23.20
CA ASN A 226 3.78 -22.91 24.18
C ASN A 226 3.66 -21.55 24.89
N PHE A 227 3.33 -20.50 24.15
CA PHE A 227 3.15 -19.15 24.69
C PHE A 227 1.99 -19.09 25.68
N LEU A 228 0.83 -19.66 25.34
CA LEU A 228 -0.36 -19.68 26.20
C LEU A 228 -0.18 -20.59 27.44
N GLN A 229 0.64 -21.64 27.34
CA GLN A 229 1.03 -22.45 28.49
C GLN A 229 1.95 -21.69 29.44
N ALA A 230 2.95 -20.98 28.90
CA ALA A 230 3.90 -20.19 29.70
C ALA A 230 3.26 -18.92 30.30
N ALA A 231 2.28 -18.34 29.62
CA ALA A 231 1.61 -17.11 30.02
C ALA A 231 0.06 -17.26 29.98
N PRO A 232 -0.59 -17.95 30.93
CA PRO A 232 -2.02 -18.25 30.88
C PRO A 232 -2.95 -17.03 30.86
N GLN A 233 -2.49 -15.88 31.33
CA GLN A 233 -3.24 -14.61 31.32
C GLN A 233 -3.04 -13.81 30.02
N ALA A 234 -2.10 -14.21 29.18
CA ALA A 234 -1.91 -13.60 27.87
C ALA A 234 -2.99 -14.05 26.87
N ARG A 235 -3.06 -13.30 25.78
CA ARG A 235 -3.99 -13.56 24.66
C ARG A 235 -3.23 -13.46 23.34
N VAL A 236 -3.78 -14.07 22.31
CA VAL A 236 -3.23 -14.05 20.97
C VAL A 236 -4.24 -13.46 19.98
N ILE A 237 -3.78 -12.61 19.08
CA ILE A 237 -4.52 -12.19 17.90
C ILE A 237 -3.87 -12.88 16.71
N TRP A 238 -4.65 -13.59 15.90
CA TRP A 238 -4.13 -14.25 14.72
C TRP A 238 -4.85 -13.74 13.47
N VAL A 239 -4.15 -12.95 12.66
CA VAL A 239 -4.68 -12.34 11.43
C VAL A 239 -4.03 -12.99 10.22
N PRO A 240 -4.69 -13.95 9.54
CA PRO A 240 -4.18 -14.54 8.31
C PRO A 240 -4.15 -13.54 7.15
N ARG A 241 -3.23 -13.71 6.22
CA ARG A 241 -3.03 -12.79 5.07
C ARG A 241 -4.22 -12.76 4.10
N SER A 242 -4.95 -13.85 3.98
CA SER A 242 -6.02 -13.97 3.00
C SER A 242 -7.26 -14.67 3.58
N PRO A 243 -8.48 -14.32 3.10
CA PRO A 243 -9.73 -14.94 3.56
C PRO A 243 -9.74 -16.46 3.46
N GLN A 244 -9.09 -17.03 2.43
CA GLN A 244 -9.00 -18.47 2.21
C GLN A 244 -8.25 -19.22 3.35
N ARG A 245 -7.58 -18.48 4.25
CA ARG A 245 -6.85 -19.05 5.38
C ARG A 245 -7.58 -18.93 6.71
N PHE A 246 -8.69 -18.20 6.78
CA PHE A 246 -9.41 -17.97 8.04
C PHE A 246 -9.90 -19.27 8.68
N ASP A 247 -10.54 -20.14 7.88
CA ASP A 247 -11.02 -21.43 8.37
C ASP A 247 -9.87 -22.39 8.68
N ALA A 248 -8.82 -22.41 7.88
CA ALA A 248 -7.66 -23.27 8.13
C ALA A 248 -6.95 -22.93 9.46
N VAL A 249 -6.91 -21.66 9.86
CA VAL A 249 -6.36 -21.26 11.17
C VAL A 249 -7.33 -21.66 12.28
N ALA A 250 -8.63 -21.57 12.09
CA ALA A 250 -9.61 -22.06 13.05
C ALA A 250 -9.47 -23.57 13.28
N ASP A 251 -9.37 -24.37 12.20
CA ASP A 251 -9.17 -25.82 12.26
C ASP A 251 -7.89 -26.20 13.03
N LEU A 252 -6.81 -25.41 12.85
CA LEU A 252 -5.57 -25.60 13.61
C LEU A 252 -5.78 -25.37 15.11
N LEU A 253 -6.50 -24.33 15.50
CA LEU A 253 -6.79 -24.04 16.91
C LEU A 253 -7.72 -25.09 17.53
N ASP A 254 -8.71 -25.58 16.77
CA ASP A 254 -9.60 -26.66 17.20
C ASP A 254 -8.81 -27.95 17.44
N SER A 255 -7.84 -28.28 16.59
CA SER A 255 -7.00 -29.47 16.74
C SER A 255 -6.15 -29.48 18.03
N CYS A 256 -5.96 -28.31 18.65
CA CYS A 256 -5.19 -28.12 19.88
C CYS A 256 -6.08 -27.75 21.08
N GLU A 257 -7.39 -27.81 20.93
CA GLU A 257 -8.39 -27.45 21.97
C GLU A 257 -8.20 -26.00 22.50
N ILE A 258 -7.65 -25.10 21.66
CA ILE A 258 -7.47 -23.69 22.02
C ILE A 258 -8.77 -22.92 21.74
N THR A 259 -9.34 -22.35 22.79
CA THR A 259 -10.57 -21.56 22.66
C THR A 259 -10.30 -20.26 21.91
N TYR A 260 -11.10 -20.00 20.88
CA TYR A 260 -11.00 -18.79 20.07
C TYR A 260 -12.37 -18.17 19.80
N MET A 261 -12.34 -16.98 19.26
CA MET A 261 -13.49 -16.35 18.61
C MET A 261 -13.04 -15.61 17.35
N ARG A 262 -13.97 -15.36 16.47
CA ARG A 262 -13.73 -14.63 15.22
C ARG A 262 -14.11 -13.16 15.37
N ARG A 263 -13.33 -12.26 14.78
CA ARG A 263 -13.62 -10.83 14.79
C ARG A 263 -15.00 -10.52 14.19
N SER A 264 -15.38 -11.21 13.11
CA SER A 264 -16.68 -11.06 12.45
C SER A 264 -17.89 -11.34 13.37
N GLN A 265 -17.67 -12.01 14.49
CA GLN A 265 -18.72 -12.37 15.48
C GLN A 265 -18.75 -11.43 16.68
N ILE A 266 -17.86 -10.42 16.73
CA ILE A 266 -17.76 -9.49 17.86
C ILE A 266 -18.37 -8.15 17.48
N THR A 267 -19.23 -7.62 18.36
CA THR A 267 -19.67 -6.23 18.33
C THR A 267 -18.80 -5.36 19.24
N ASP A 268 -18.96 -5.50 20.57
CA ASP A 268 -18.35 -4.58 21.53
C ASP A 268 -17.56 -5.26 22.66
N VAL A 269 -17.62 -6.59 22.77
CA VAL A 269 -17.02 -7.33 23.90
C VAL A 269 -16.32 -8.59 23.43
N ILE A 270 -15.05 -8.75 23.83
CA ILE A 270 -14.33 -10.01 23.70
C ILE A 270 -14.52 -10.84 24.98
N GLN A 271 -15.04 -12.04 24.83
CA GLN A 271 -15.25 -12.93 26.00
C GLN A 271 -13.90 -13.41 26.55
N SER A 272 -13.68 -13.21 27.85
CA SER A 272 -12.40 -13.50 28.51
C SER A 272 -12.01 -15.00 28.50
N LYS A 273 -12.97 -15.91 28.27
CA LYS A 273 -12.67 -17.35 28.12
C LYS A 273 -11.89 -17.68 26.86
N ASN A 274 -12.00 -16.86 25.81
CA ASN A 274 -11.30 -17.11 24.55
C ASN A 274 -9.84 -16.67 24.66
N LYS A 275 -8.95 -17.57 24.28
CA LYS A 275 -7.50 -17.34 24.31
C LYS A 275 -6.98 -16.69 23.04
N VAL A 276 -7.66 -16.92 21.93
CA VAL A 276 -7.27 -16.42 20.60
C VAL A 276 -8.41 -15.62 19.97
N LEU A 277 -8.07 -14.51 19.34
CA LEU A 277 -8.94 -13.75 18.44
C LEU A 277 -8.45 -13.97 17.01
N ILE A 278 -9.26 -14.62 16.17
CA ILE A 278 -8.98 -14.72 14.74
C ILE A 278 -9.47 -13.44 14.06
N GLY A 279 -8.54 -12.75 13.40
CA GLY A 279 -8.85 -11.57 12.59
C GLY A 279 -9.31 -11.98 11.19
N ASP A 280 -10.60 -12.21 11.04
CA ASP A 280 -11.26 -12.66 9.80
C ASP A 280 -12.02 -11.55 9.08
N THR A 281 -11.63 -10.29 9.32
CA THR A 281 -12.17 -9.12 8.65
C THR A 281 -11.10 -8.40 7.83
N LEU A 282 -11.50 -7.72 6.76
CA LEU A 282 -10.59 -6.95 5.90
C LEU A 282 -10.64 -5.46 6.23
N GLY A 283 -9.47 -4.80 6.17
CA GLY A 283 -9.38 -3.35 6.40
C GLY A 283 -9.33 -2.91 7.86
N GLU A 284 -9.30 -3.85 8.82
CA GLU A 284 -9.27 -3.57 10.26
C GLU A 284 -7.89 -3.81 10.92
N MET A 285 -6.79 -3.76 10.15
CA MET A 285 -5.45 -4.01 10.72
C MET A 285 -5.14 -3.07 11.89
N ASP A 286 -5.48 -1.79 11.78
CA ASP A 286 -5.24 -0.81 12.83
C ASP A 286 -6.04 -1.10 14.12
N LEU A 287 -7.23 -1.71 14.00
CA LEU A 287 -7.98 -2.22 15.15
C LEU A 287 -7.19 -3.31 15.88
N TYR A 288 -6.67 -4.29 15.13
CA TYR A 288 -5.88 -5.38 15.72
C TYR A 288 -4.58 -4.87 16.34
N LEU A 289 -3.93 -3.88 15.70
CA LEU A 289 -2.76 -3.21 16.26
C LEU A 289 -3.09 -2.45 17.56
N GLY A 290 -4.29 -1.87 17.65
CA GLY A 290 -4.78 -1.26 18.90
C GLY A 290 -4.95 -2.24 20.06
N LEU A 291 -5.16 -3.54 19.77
CA LEU A 291 -5.24 -4.62 20.77
C LEU A 291 -3.85 -5.16 21.18
N ALA A 292 -2.81 -5.02 20.36
CA ALA A 292 -1.54 -5.73 20.46
C ALA A 292 -0.50 -5.00 21.30
N ASP A 293 0.32 -5.76 22.04
CA ASP A 293 1.53 -5.27 22.71
C ASP A 293 2.78 -5.52 21.88
N VAL A 294 2.79 -6.63 21.11
CA VAL A 294 3.88 -7.01 20.22
C VAL A 294 3.31 -7.74 19.01
N VAL A 295 3.94 -7.56 17.86
CA VAL A 295 3.47 -8.12 16.59
C VAL A 295 4.55 -8.98 15.96
N PHE A 296 4.23 -10.25 15.69
CA PHE A 296 4.99 -11.08 14.77
C PHE A 296 4.46 -10.86 13.36
N VAL A 297 5.34 -10.51 12.42
CA VAL A 297 4.97 -10.30 11.02
C VAL A 297 5.21 -11.57 10.21
N GLY A 298 4.14 -12.13 9.68
CA GLY A 298 4.14 -13.38 8.92
C GLY A 298 4.90 -13.32 7.60
N ALA A 299 4.95 -14.47 6.92
CA ALA A 299 5.79 -14.75 5.75
C ALA A 299 7.30 -14.68 6.04
N SER A 300 7.70 -14.50 7.28
CA SER A 300 9.10 -14.41 7.69
C SER A 300 9.75 -15.76 7.97
N PHE A 301 8.97 -16.80 8.23
CA PHE A 301 9.45 -18.20 8.28
C PHE A 301 9.41 -18.90 6.92
N THR A 302 9.11 -18.17 5.85
CA THR A 302 9.08 -18.69 4.48
C THR A 302 10.07 -17.93 3.60
N ASN A 303 10.34 -18.43 2.40
CA ASN A 303 11.22 -17.75 1.44
C ASN A 303 10.59 -16.48 0.81
N MET A 304 9.50 -15.96 1.40
CA MET A 304 8.81 -14.75 0.91
C MET A 304 9.40 -13.45 1.46
N GLY A 305 10.30 -13.52 2.46
CA GLY A 305 11.03 -12.35 2.99
C GLY A 305 10.26 -11.47 3.98
N GLY A 306 9.11 -11.94 4.47
CA GLY A 306 8.27 -11.19 5.42
C GLY A 306 7.32 -10.19 4.77
N HIS A 307 6.23 -9.86 5.48
CA HIS A 307 5.27 -8.82 5.08
C HIS A 307 5.66 -7.43 5.61
N ASN A 308 4.76 -6.46 5.44
CA ASN A 308 4.97 -5.08 5.80
C ASN A 308 5.11 -4.89 7.32
N ILE A 309 6.28 -4.42 7.76
CA ILE A 309 6.55 -4.09 9.17
C ILE A 309 6.19 -2.64 9.53
N ILE A 310 5.93 -1.81 8.53
CA ILE A 310 5.72 -0.36 8.73
C ILE A 310 4.40 -0.11 9.44
N GLU A 311 3.35 -0.84 9.09
CA GLU A 311 2.04 -0.71 9.73
C GLU A 311 2.09 -0.92 11.25
N PRO A 312 2.62 -2.04 11.79
CA PRO A 312 2.72 -2.19 13.24
C PRO A 312 3.67 -1.17 13.89
N LEU A 313 4.79 -0.81 13.24
CA LEU A 313 5.71 0.20 13.78
C LEU A 313 5.07 1.59 13.83
N SER A 314 4.28 1.98 12.82
CA SER A 314 3.56 3.26 12.81
C SER A 314 2.46 3.32 13.88
N ALA A 315 1.89 2.19 14.27
CA ALA A 315 0.96 2.06 15.38
C ALA A 315 1.64 2.03 16.77
N GLY A 316 2.99 2.08 16.81
CA GLY A 316 3.77 2.02 18.04
C GLY A 316 3.96 0.61 18.60
N CYS A 317 3.68 -0.44 17.83
CA CYS A 317 3.85 -1.83 18.25
C CYS A 317 5.26 -2.33 17.94
N PRO A 318 6.00 -2.90 18.91
CA PRO A 318 7.22 -3.65 18.67
C PRO A 318 6.99 -4.81 17.71
N VAL A 319 7.97 -5.07 16.82
CA VAL A 319 7.87 -6.08 15.77
C VAL A 319 8.89 -7.19 15.97
N ILE A 320 8.44 -8.42 15.77
CA ILE A 320 9.27 -9.63 15.70
C ILE A 320 9.14 -10.21 14.29
N MET A 321 10.25 -10.70 13.76
CA MET A 321 10.31 -11.43 12.49
C MET A 321 11.08 -12.76 12.68
N GLY A 322 10.80 -13.75 11.83
CA GLY A 322 11.48 -15.03 11.78
C GLY A 322 12.73 -15.03 10.91
#